data_40595d03e324bed679e9d6f1baab0252
#
_entry.id   40595d03e324bed679e9d6f1baab0252
#
_cell.length_a   1.000
_cell.length_b   1.000
_cell.length_c   1.000
_cell.angle_alpha   90.00
_cell.angle_beta   90.00
_cell.angle_gamma   90.00
#
_symmetry.space_group_name_H-M   'P 1'
#
loop_
_entity.id
_entity.type
_entity.pdbx_description
1 polymer ?
#
loop_
_entity_poly.entity_id
_entity_poly.type
_entity_poly.pdbx_seq_one_letter_code
_entity_poly.pdbx_strand_id
1 'polypeptide(L)'
;MHDDVVYCKYYEVVYILFHTGMRISEFCGLTLKDIDLENRTVNIDHQLQRTSDMRYIIETTKTDAGTRVLPITEDVAQMFQVIIEDRNAPKVEKSIDGYSGFLFYDDNGMPLVAMHWQHRFNHMVGRYNDIYWMQMPNITPLMYADTPIAQIWQNRE
;
A
#
# COMPACT_ATOMS: atom_id res chain seq x y z
N MET A 1 0.88 16.91 0.88
CA MET A 1 1.06 15.72 1.76
C MET A 1 2.30 15.84 2.61
N HIS A 2 3.44 16.17 2.03
CA HIS A 2 4.71 16.28 2.79
C HIS A 2 4.65 17.30 3.94
N ASP A 3 3.89 18.36 3.79
CA ASP A 3 3.77 19.45 4.76
C ASP A 3 2.63 19.24 5.79
N ASP A 4 1.83 18.18 5.66
CA ASP A 4 0.76 17.86 6.59
C ASP A 4 1.21 16.78 7.58
N VAL A 5 1.40 17.18 8.83
CA VAL A 5 1.90 16.32 9.93
C VAL A 5 1.06 15.05 10.13
N VAL A 6 -0.22 15.06 9.75
CA VAL A 6 -1.12 13.91 9.91
C VAL A 6 -0.91 12.88 8.81
N TYR A 7 -0.61 13.32 7.59
CA TYR A 7 -0.59 12.46 6.40
C TYR A 7 0.80 12.23 5.81
N CYS A 8 1.82 12.94 6.31
CA CYS A 8 3.20 12.70 5.85
C CYS A 8 3.60 11.22 5.99
N LYS A 9 3.15 10.56 7.07
CA LYS A 9 3.42 9.13 7.32
C LYS A 9 2.80 8.15 6.33
N TYR A 10 1.94 8.61 5.42
CA TYR A 10 1.35 7.77 4.35
C TYR A 10 1.90 8.11 2.98
N TYR A 11 2.84 9.06 2.93
CA TYR A 11 3.43 9.50 1.67
C TYR A 11 4.09 8.36 0.91
N GLU A 12 4.90 7.57 1.60
CA GLU A 12 5.64 6.44 1.03
C GLU A 12 4.68 5.42 0.40
N VAL A 13 3.57 5.11 1.08
CA VAL A 13 2.57 4.16 0.59
C VAL A 13 1.90 4.67 -0.69
N VAL A 14 1.47 5.94 -0.69
CA VAL A 14 0.86 6.56 -1.87
C VAL A 14 1.85 6.59 -3.02
N TYR A 15 3.10 6.97 -2.75
CA TYR A 15 4.16 7.03 -3.74
C TYR A 15 4.40 5.67 -4.39
N ILE A 16 4.56 4.62 -3.58
CA ILE A 16 4.77 3.24 -4.06
C ILE A 16 3.59 2.78 -4.92
N LEU A 17 2.37 2.90 -4.42
CA LEU A 17 1.18 2.46 -5.16
C LEU A 17 1.03 3.18 -6.50
N PHE A 18 1.32 4.48 -6.52
CA PHE A 18 1.22 5.30 -7.71
C PHE A 18 2.26 4.92 -8.78
N HIS A 19 3.52 4.67 -8.37
CA HIS A 19 4.61 4.37 -9.30
C HIS A 19 4.69 2.90 -9.73
N THR A 20 4.08 2.00 -8.96
CA THR A 20 4.12 0.56 -9.25
C THR A 20 2.85 0.02 -9.88
N GLY A 21 1.71 0.71 -9.69
CA GLY A 21 0.41 0.23 -10.16
C GLY A 21 -0.06 -1.07 -9.51
N MET A 22 0.56 -1.50 -8.39
CA MET A 22 0.10 -2.70 -7.69
C MET A 22 -1.25 -2.46 -7.01
N ARG A 23 -2.04 -3.51 -6.87
CA ARG A 23 -3.31 -3.43 -6.15
C ARG A 23 -3.06 -3.24 -4.65
N ILE A 24 -3.92 -2.49 -4.00
CA ILE A 24 -3.79 -2.25 -2.55
C ILE A 24 -3.81 -3.55 -1.73
N SER A 25 -4.55 -4.58 -2.16
CA SER A 25 -4.57 -5.88 -1.50
C SER A 25 -3.27 -6.67 -1.69
N GLU A 26 -2.61 -6.53 -2.85
CA GLU A 26 -1.27 -7.05 -3.10
C GLU A 26 -0.25 -6.34 -2.20
N PHE A 27 -0.29 -5.01 -2.14
CA PHE A 27 0.56 -4.21 -1.26
C PHE A 27 0.39 -4.59 0.22
N CYS A 28 -0.85 -4.78 0.69
CA CYS A 28 -1.12 -5.23 2.05
C CYS A 28 -0.59 -6.64 2.34
N GLY A 29 -0.51 -7.49 1.32
CA GLY A 29 0.03 -8.84 1.40
C GLY A 29 1.55 -8.90 1.47
N LEU A 30 2.25 -7.86 1.00
CA LEU A 30 3.72 -7.87 0.98
C LEU A 30 4.32 -8.12 2.35
N THR A 31 5.28 -9.02 2.37
CA THR A 31 6.14 -9.31 3.51
C THR A 31 7.55 -8.82 3.25
N LEU A 32 8.37 -8.78 4.29
CA LEU A 32 9.80 -8.42 4.15
C LEU A 32 10.56 -9.32 3.17
N LYS A 33 10.07 -10.57 2.97
CA LYS A 33 10.72 -11.54 2.06
C LYS A 33 10.43 -11.26 0.59
N ASP A 34 9.37 -10.50 0.30
CA ASP A 34 8.95 -10.20 -1.07
C ASP A 34 9.68 -9.01 -1.65
N ILE A 35 10.41 -8.26 -0.82
CA ILE A 35 11.07 -7.01 -1.20
C ILE A 35 12.57 -7.24 -1.22
N ASP A 36 13.16 -7.14 -2.40
CA ASP A 36 14.61 -7.19 -2.62
C ASP A 36 15.09 -5.80 -2.99
N LEU A 37 15.60 -5.07 -1.98
CA LEU A 37 16.11 -3.72 -2.15
C LEU A 37 17.43 -3.69 -2.92
N GLU A 38 18.25 -4.74 -2.83
CA GLU A 38 19.54 -4.83 -3.51
C GLU A 38 19.34 -4.97 -5.02
N ASN A 39 18.45 -5.89 -5.45
CA ASN A 39 18.11 -6.10 -6.84
C ASN A 39 17.00 -5.18 -7.35
N ARG A 40 16.40 -4.38 -6.46
CA ARG A 40 15.28 -3.47 -6.75
C ARG A 40 14.12 -4.18 -7.42
N THR A 41 13.64 -5.23 -6.76
CA THR A 41 12.50 -6.01 -7.21
C THR A 41 11.53 -6.29 -6.08
N VAL A 42 10.25 -6.43 -6.43
CA VAL A 42 9.19 -6.86 -5.51
C VAL A 42 8.49 -8.06 -6.13
N ASN A 43 8.42 -9.16 -5.38
CA ASN A 43 7.68 -10.35 -5.78
C ASN A 43 6.21 -10.18 -5.39
N ILE A 44 5.31 -10.34 -6.36
CA ILE A 44 3.86 -10.26 -6.16
C ILE A 44 3.27 -11.61 -6.59
N ASP A 45 2.94 -12.45 -5.63
CA ASP A 45 2.36 -13.77 -5.85
C ASP A 45 1.12 -14.03 -4.98
N HIS A 46 0.80 -13.09 -4.10
CA HIS A 46 -0.33 -13.20 -3.19
C HIS A 46 -0.91 -11.82 -2.82
N GLN A 47 -2.05 -11.85 -2.19
CA GLN A 47 -2.72 -10.67 -1.65
C GLN A 47 -3.32 -10.99 -0.27
N LEU A 48 -3.37 -9.99 0.61
CA LEU A 48 -4.00 -10.10 1.91
C LEU A 48 -5.42 -9.56 1.84
N GLN A 49 -6.38 -10.34 2.29
CA GLN A 49 -7.77 -9.96 2.39
C GLN A 49 -8.36 -10.24 3.78
N ARG A 50 -9.46 -9.57 4.06
CA ARG A 50 -10.29 -9.86 5.23
C ARG A 50 -11.70 -10.16 4.75
N THR A 51 -12.18 -11.35 5.09
CA THR A 51 -13.51 -11.83 4.72
C THR A 51 -14.64 -11.11 5.48
N SER A 52 -15.88 -11.27 5.06
CA SER A 52 -17.05 -10.67 5.74
C SER A 52 -17.23 -11.14 7.19
N ASP A 53 -16.77 -12.34 7.51
CA ASP A 53 -16.71 -12.91 8.87
C ASP A 53 -15.44 -12.53 9.64
N MET A 54 -14.75 -11.48 9.19
CA MET A 54 -13.60 -10.85 9.84
C MET A 54 -12.33 -11.71 9.90
N ARG A 55 -12.23 -12.80 9.14
CA ARG A 55 -11.03 -13.62 9.05
C ARG A 55 -10.04 -13.03 8.04
N TYR A 56 -8.77 -13.06 8.41
CA TYR A 56 -7.66 -12.71 7.52
C TYR A 56 -7.25 -13.93 6.73
N ILE A 57 -7.12 -13.77 5.43
CA ILE A 57 -6.73 -14.83 4.49
C ILE A 57 -5.70 -14.32 3.51
N ILE A 58 -4.79 -15.19 3.10
CA ILE A 58 -3.92 -14.97 1.95
C ILE A 58 -4.54 -15.65 0.73
N GLU A 59 -4.81 -14.87 -0.30
CA GLU A 59 -5.18 -15.39 -1.60
C GLU A 59 -3.94 -15.36 -2.50
N THR A 60 -3.52 -16.53 -2.95
CA THR A 60 -2.49 -16.63 -3.99
C THR A 60 -3.11 -16.28 -5.34
N THR A 61 -2.33 -15.68 -6.21
CA THR A 61 -2.76 -15.36 -7.56
C THR A 61 -3.05 -16.65 -8.34
N LYS A 62 -4.31 -16.82 -8.79
CA LYS A 62 -4.78 -18.05 -9.44
C LYS A 62 -4.28 -18.23 -10.89
N THR A 63 -3.57 -17.27 -11.41
CA THR A 63 -3.07 -17.26 -12.79
C THR A 63 -1.61 -16.85 -12.85
N ASP A 64 -0.86 -17.39 -13.80
CA ASP A 64 0.53 -16.98 -14.06
C ASP A 64 0.67 -15.48 -14.33
N ALA A 65 -0.36 -14.83 -14.85
CA ALA A 65 -0.41 -13.38 -15.04
C ALA A 65 -0.52 -12.58 -13.73
N GLY A 66 -0.96 -13.21 -12.65
CA GLY A 66 -1.04 -12.58 -11.31
C GLY A 66 0.27 -12.65 -10.53
N THR A 67 1.07 -13.70 -10.75
CA THR A 67 2.41 -13.83 -10.14
C THR A 67 3.42 -13.12 -11.01
N ARG A 68 4.07 -12.12 -10.44
CA ARG A 68 5.05 -11.31 -11.16
C ARG A 68 6.14 -10.78 -10.25
N VAL A 69 7.34 -10.65 -10.80
CA VAL A 69 8.43 -9.89 -10.18
C VAL A 69 8.40 -8.49 -10.79
N LEU A 70 8.14 -7.51 -9.97
CA LEU A 70 8.03 -6.10 -10.38
C LEU A 70 9.36 -5.40 -10.17
N PRO A 71 10.04 -4.91 -11.22
CA PRO A 71 11.19 -4.03 -11.05
C PRO A 71 10.73 -2.68 -10.52
N ILE A 72 11.46 -2.14 -9.56
CA ILE A 72 11.19 -0.84 -8.94
C ILE A 72 12.33 0.14 -9.18
N THR A 73 12.00 1.43 -9.24
CA THR A 73 12.99 2.49 -9.34
C THR A 73 13.72 2.69 -8.02
N GLU A 74 14.85 3.39 -8.05
CA GLU A 74 15.61 3.77 -6.85
C GLU A 74 14.74 4.51 -5.83
N ASP A 75 13.94 5.48 -6.29
CA ASP A 75 13.06 6.26 -5.42
C ASP A 75 12.01 5.38 -4.72
N VAL A 76 11.42 4.42 -5.45
CA VAL A 76 10.47 3.45 -4.87
C VAL A 76 11.17 2.53 -3.87
N ALA A 77 12.41 2.10 -4.15
CA ALA A 77 13.19 1.30 -3.21
C ALA A 77 13.48 2.09 -1.92
N GLN A 78 13.81 3.37 -2.01
CA GLN A 78 13.99 4.25 -0.85
C GLN A 78 12.69 4.38 -0.03
N MET A 79 11.52 4.49 -0.68
CA MET A 79 10.23 4.51 0.04
C MET A 79 9.98 3.21 0.80
N PHE A 80 10.28 2.06 0.20
CA PHE A 80 10.21 0.77 0.89
C PHE A 80 11.20 0.69 2.07
N GLN A 81 12.41 1.19 1.90
CA GLN A 81 13.39 1.22 2.98
C GLN A 81 12.88 2.02 4.18
N VAL A 82 12.33 3.22 3.97
CA VAL A 82 11.73 4.03 5.04
C VAL A 82 10.61 3.26 5.76
N ILE A 83 9.71 2.62 5.01
CA ILE A 83 8.63 1.81 5.60
C ILE A 83 9.18 0.67 6.46
N ILE A 84 10.23 -0.01 5.98
CA ILE A 84 10.85 -1.15 6.68
C ILE A 84 11.55 -0.68 7.96
N GLU A 85 12.24 0.44 7.92
CA GLU A 85 12.95 1.03 9.07
C GLU A 85 11.97 1.52 10.15
N ASP A 86 10.87 2.16 9.74
CA ASP A 86 9.83 2.70 10.64
C ASP A 86 8.75 1.66 10.99
N ARG A 87 8.95 0.40 10.65
CA ARG A 87 7.97 -0.65 10.77
C ARG A 87 7.54 -0.87 12.23
N ASN A 88 6.27 -0.58 12.53
CA ASN A 88 5.66 -0.82 13.83
C ASN A 88 5.16 -2.27 13.96
N ALA A 89 6.09 -3.23 14.05
CA ALA A 89 5.76 -4.63 14.19
C ALA A 89 5.57 -5.02 15.67
N PRO A 90 4.61 -5.89 15.99
CA PRO A 90 4.48 -6.45 17.33
C PRO A 90 5.68 -7.35 17.65
N LYS A 91 6.01 -7.51 18.95
CA LYS A 91 7.10 -8.41 19.39
C LYS A 91 6.94 -9.83 18.90
N VAL A 92 5.71 -10.29 18.78
CA VAL A 92 5.36 -11.60 18.22
C VAL A 92 4.37 -11.33 17.08
N GLU A 93 4.84 -11.51 15.86
CA GLU A 93 4.02 -11.33 14.67
C GLU A 93 3.13 -12.54 14.44
N LYS A 94 1.86 -12.28 14.15
CA LYS A 94 0.92 -13.33 13.79
C LYS A 94 1.18 -13.82 12.36
N SER A 95 1.14 -15.12 12.17
CA SER A 95 1.16 -15.73 10.84
C SER A 95 -0.26 -15.82 10.29
N ILE A 96 -0.45 -15.43 9.05
CA ILE A 96 -1.70 -15.59 8.29
C ILE A 96 -1.40 -16.56 7.15
N ASP A 97 -2.01 -17.72 7.17
CA ASP A 97 -1.81 -18.80 6.18
C ASP A 97 -0.33 -19.10 5.87
N GLY A 98 0.53 -19.03 6.90
CA GLY A 98 1.97 -19.27 6.78
C GLY A 98 2.81 -18.02 6.47
N TYR A 99 2.20 -16.88 6.15
CA TYR A 99 2.89 -15.61 5.90
C TYR A 99 3.02 -14.78 7.17
N SER A 100 4.17 -14.15 7.36
CA SER A 100 4.48 -13.23 8.46
C SER A 100 5.49 -12.18 7.99
N GLY A 101 5.68 -11.11 8.75
CA GLY A 101 6.59 -10.06 8.35
C GLY A 101 5.93 -9.02 7.45
N PHE A 102 4.61 -8.78 7.61
CA PHE A 102 3.88 -7.76 6.86
C PHE A 102 4.42 -6.36 7.14
N LEU A 103 4.23 -5.44 6.20
CA LEU A 103 4.78 -4.08 6.30
C LEU A 103 4.10 -3.22 7.36
N PHE A 104 2.80 -3.39 7.57
CA PHE A 104 2.01 -2.55 8.46
C PHE A 104 1.11 -3.36 9.37
N TYR A 105 0.99 -2.92 10.62
CA TYR A 105 0.15 -3.54 11.65
C TYR A 105 -0.79 -2.49 12.27
N ASP A 106 -1.92 -2.96 12.78
CA ASP A 106 -2.81 -2.20 13.64
C ASP A 106 -2.38 -2.31 15.11
N ASP A 107 -3.09 -1.60 16.00
CA ASP A 107 -2.80 -1.59 17.44
C ASP A 107 -3.02 -2.95 18.11
N ASN A 108 -3.72 -3.88 17.46
CA ASN A 108 -3.93 -5.25 17.91
C ASN A 108 -2.88 -6.24 17.37
N GLY A 109 -1.89 -5.73 16.63
CA GLY A 109 -0.85 -6.54 16.00
C GLY A 109 -1.35 -7.37 14.82
N MET A 110 -2.46 -6.96 14.19
CA MET A 110 -2.95 -7.55 12.94
C MET A 110 -2.47 -6.74 11.75
N PRO A 111 -2.13 -7.38 10.62
CA PRO A 111 -1.71 -6.64 9.43
C PRO A 111 -2.85 -5.77 8.89
N LEU A 112 -2.49 -4.60 8.35
CA LEU A 112 -3.46 -3.71 7.73
C LEU A 112 -3.94 -4.30 6.40
N VAL A 113 -5.26 -4.26 6.18
CA VAL A 113 -5.90 -4.69 4.93
C VAL A 113 -6.41 -3.50 4.11
N ALA A 114 -6.77 -3.73 2.86
CA ALA A 114 -7.20 -2.72 1.90
C ALA A 114 -8.26 -1.75 2.46
N MET A 115 -9.21 -2.22 3.27
CA MET A 115 -10.25 -1.39 3.87
C MET A 115 -9.67 -0.30 4.79
N HIS A 116 -8.62 -0.61 5.56
CA HIS A 116 -7.96 0.37 6.43
C HIS A 116 -7.34 1.51 5.61
N TRP A 117 -6.71 1.17 4.47
CA TRP A 117 -6.14 2.15 3.57
C TRP A 117 -7.20 2.97 2.84
N GLN A 118 -8.31 2.34 2.43
CA GLN A 118 -9.44 3.05 1.83
C GLN A 118 -9.97 4.16 2.74
N HIS A 119 -10.16 3.87 4.02
CA HIS A 119 -10.59 4.88 4.99
C HIS A 119 -9.58 6.02 5.13
N ARG A 120 -8.27 5.70 5.18
CA ARG A 120 -7.23 6.72 5.26
C ARG A 120 -7.19 7.61 4.02
N PHE A 121 -7.29 7.02 2.83
CA PHE A 121 -7.30 7.77 1.57
C PHE A 121 -8.54 8.65 1.43
N ASN A 122 -9.71 8.15 1.75
CA ASN A 122 -10.93 8.95 1.74
C ASN A 122 -10.84 10.14 2.71
N HIS A 123 -10.27 9.93 3.89
CA HIS A 123 -10.07 11.01 4.86
C HIS A 123 -9.06 12.05 4.36
N MET A 124 -7.97 11.62 3.71
CA MET A 124 -7.01 12.55 3.09
C MET A 124 -7.65 13.41 2.00
N VAL A 125 -8.44 12.79 1.12
CA VAL A 125 -9.15 13.51 0.05
C VAL A 125 -10.16 14.49 0.64
N GLY A 126 -10.94 14.06 1.63
CA GLY A 126 -11.89 14.92 2.32
C GLY A 126 -11.22 16.16 2.89
N ARG A 127 -10.12 15.97 3.65
CA ARG A 127 -9.36 17.08 4.23
C ARG A 127 -8.73 17.99 3.17
N TYR A 128 -8.22 17.42 2.08
CA TYR A 128 -7.71 18.21 0.98
C TYR A 128 -8.80 19.08 0.35
N ASN A 129 -9.98 18.51 0.11
CA ASN A 129 -11.13 19.22 -0.44
C ASN A 129 -11.57 20.37 0.48
N ASP A 130 -11.58 20.13 1.80
CA ASP A 130 -11.94 21.15 2.79
C ASP A 130 -10.95 22.33 2.82
N ILE A 131 -9.65 22.04 2.72
CA ILE A 131 -8.59 23.07 2.77
C ILE A 131 -8.52 23.88 1.47
N TYR A 132 -8.62 23.21 0.32
CA TYR A 132 -8.37 23.83 -0.97
C TYR A 132 -9.64 24.14 -1.77
N TRP A 133 -10.83 23.91 -1.18
CA TRP A 133 -12.13 24.14 -1.83
C TRP A 133 -12.27 23.42 -3.18
N MET A 134 -11.59 22.29 -3.32
CA MET A 134 -11.60 21.46 -4.53
C MET A 134 -12.54 20.26 -4.33
N GLN A 135 -13.15 19.81 -5.43
CA GLN A 135 -13.98 18.60 -5.41
C GLN A 135 -13.23 17.44 -6.06
N MET A 136 -12.23 16.92 -5.35
CA MET A 136 -11.64 15.65 -5.76
C MET A 136 -12.58 14.50 -5.36
N PRO A 137 -12.86 13.57 -6.29
CA PRO A 137 -13.64 12.37 -5.96
C PRO A 137 -12.89 11.50 -4.96
N ASN A 138 -13.63 10.72 -4.18
CA ASN A 138 -13.03 9.71 -3.32
C ASN A 138 -12.19 8.73 -4.15
N ILE A 139 -10.95 8.53 -3.74
CA ILE A 139 -10.03 7.65 -4.41
C ILE A 139 -10.28 6.23 -3.92
N THR A 140 -10.72 5.36 -4.81
CA THR A 140 -10.80 3.93 -4.50
C THR A 140 -9.50 3.24 -4.88
N PRO A 141 -9.07 2.17 -4.19
CA PRO A 141 -7.85 1.42 -4.54
C PRO A 141 -7.86 0.87 -5.97
N LEU A 142 -9.03 0.69 -6.58
CA LEU A 142 -9.17 0.29 -7.98
C LEU A 142 -8.86 1.43 -8.97
N MET A 143 -8.98 2.68 -8.54
CA MET A 143 -8.79 3.84 -9.43
C MET A 143 -7.31 4.13 -9.71
N TYR A 144 -6.38 3.52 -8.98
CA TYR A 144 -4.94 3.68 -9.24
C TYR A 144 -4.47 2.94 -10.49
N ALA A 145 -5.18 1.89 -10.94
CA ALA A 145 -4.77 1.11 -12.10
C ALA A 145 -5.27 1.70 -13.44
N ASP A 146 -6.39 2.45 -13.46
CA ASP A 146 -7.09 2.81 -14.69
C ASP A 146 -7.43 4.30 -14.85
N THR A 147 -6.98 5.21 -13.98
CA THR A 147 -7.46 6.59 -14.03
C THR A 147 -6.41 7.61 -14.42
N PRO A 148 -6.84 8.67 -15.17
CA PRO A 148 -6.00 9.83 -15.52
C PRO A 148 -5.55 10.70 -14.32
N ILE A 149 -5.76 10.24 -13.08
CA ILE A 149 -5.28 10.94 -11.87
C ILE A 149 -3.75 11.02 -11.89
N ALA A 150 -3.07 10.01 -12.46
CA ALA A 150 -1.64 10.08 -12.75
C ALA A 150 -1.29 11.33 -13.60
N GLN A 151 -2.14 11.69 -14.55
CA GLN A 151 -1.92 12.85 -15.42
C GLN A 151 -2.22 14.19 -14.74
N ILE A 152 -3.14 14.21 -13.76
CA ILE A 152 -3.47 15.43 -13.01
C ILE A 152 -2.31 15.86 -12.11
N TRP A 153 -1.54 14.91 -11.59
CA TRP A 153 -0.38 15.20 -10.74
C TRP A 153 0.91 15.50 -11.52
N GLN A 154 1.06 14.95 -12.72
CA GLN A 154 2.20 15.24 -13.61
C GLN A 154 2.15 16.62 -14.25
N ASN A 155 0.99 17.26 -14.33
CA ASN A 155 0.81 18.58 -14.93
C ASN A 155 0.90 19.76 -13.94
N ARG A 156 1.49 19.56 -12.77
CA ARG A 156 1.75 20.60 -11.76
C ARG A 156 3.25 20.75 -11.47
N GLU A 157 4.03 20.95 -12.49
CA GLU A 157 5.32 21.63 -12.40
C GLU A 157 5.16 23.12 -12.74
#